data_6cd1a78b3fb2645a44020203dba5a23f
#
_entry.id   6cd1a78b3fb2645a44020203dba5a23f
#
_cell.length_a   1.000
_cell.length_b   1.000
_cell.length_c   1.000
_cell.angle_alpha   90.00
_cell.angle_beta   90.00
_cell.angle_gamma   90.00
#
_symmetry.space_group_name_H-M   'P 1'
#
loop_
_entity.id
_entity.type
_entity.pdbx_description
1 polymer ?
#
loop_
_entity_poly.entity_id
_entity_poly.type
_entity_poly.pdbx_seq_one_letter_code
_entity_poly.pdbx_strand_id
1 'polypeptide(L)'
;MSNDLSAYLESSDRSASPFLGRFPCDFLVSDPPRQLPAWHLVGGMDPLEAGDATAPPPDDGYPVLLSDWIRRDGLTCLKVKLRGDDAEWDYDRLVRVGRIAQDNGVLWLSADFNCT
;
A
#
# COMPACT_ATOMS: atom_id res chain seq x y z
N MET A 1 5.95 -34.61 3.70
CA MET A 1 4.69 -34.30 4.37
C MET A 1 4.78 -32.86 4.86
N SER A 2 3.86 -31.99 4.51
CA SER A 2 3.81 -30.63 5.06
C SER A 2 3.25 -30.68 6.49
N ASN A 3 3.86 -29.95 7.40
CA ASN A 3 3.32 -29.77 8.75
C ASN A 3 2.03 -28.94 8.68
N ASP A 4 1.08 -29.23 9.57
CA ASP A 4 -0.07 -28.35 9.76
C ASP A 4 0.34 -27.03 10.45
N LEU A 5 -0.56 -26.07 10.53
CA LEU A 5 -0.26 -24.74 11.05
C LEU A 5 0.06 -24.72 12.54
N SER A 6 -0.36 -25.74 13.31
CA SER A 6 -0.03 -25.84 14.75
C SER A 6 1.46 -26.02 14.99
N ALA A 7 2.19 -26.56 14.00
CA ALA A 7 3.63 -26.77 14.09
C ALA A 7 4.45 -25.47 14.12
N TYR A 8 3.84 -24.34 13.70
CA TYR A 8 4.49 -23.03 13.63
C TYR A 8 4.12 -22.11 14.79
N LEU A 9 3.27 -22.59 15.71
CA LEU A 9 2.89 -21.81 16.89
C LEU A 9 3.77 -22.21 18.08
N GLU A 10 4.27 -21.22 18.78
CA GLU A 10 4.97 -21.39 20.06
C GLU A 10 3.95 -21.65 21.18
N SER A 11 3.30 -22.80 21.14
CA SER A 11 2.36 -23.23 22.17
C SER A 11 2.86 -24.48 22.88
N SER A 12 2.83 -24.48 24.20
CA SER A 12 3.18 -25.65 25.02
C SER A 12 2.16 -26.79 24.86
N ASP A 13 0.95 -26.49 24.44
CA ASP A 13 -0.11 -27.47 24.19
C ASP A 13 -0.66 -27.33 22.77
N ARG A 14 -0.04 -28.06 21.85
CA ARG A 14 -0.48 -28.12 20.44
C ARG A 14 -1.84 -28.81 20.30
N SER A 15 -2.21 -29.68 21.25
CA SER A 15 -3.46 -30.43 21.16
C SER A 15 -4.71 -29.54 21.34
N ALA A 16 -4.56 -28.40 22.00
CA ALA A 16 -5.60 -27.39 22.18
C ALA A 16 -5.61 -26.28 21.10
N SER A 17 -4.69 -26.34 20.13
CA SER A 17 -4.59 -25.33 19.09
C SER A 17 -5.77 -25.41 18.10
N PRO A 18 -6.44 -24.27 17.80
CA PRO A 18 -7.46 -24.22 16.75
C PRO A 18 -6.89 -24.50 15.33
N PHE A 19 -5.55 -24.56 15.20
CA PHE A 19 -4.85 -24.83 13.95
C PHE A 19 -4.37 -26.28 13.83
N LEU A 20 -4.67 -27.14 14.83
CA LEU A 20 -4.34 -28.57 14.77
C LEU A 20 -5.06 -29.22 13.58
N GLY A 21 -4.30 -29.89 12.72
CA GLY A 21 -4.81 -30.49 11.49
C GLY A 21 -5.26 -29.51 10.42
N ARG A 22 -4.96 -28.20 10.58
CA ARG A 22 -5.29 -27.16 9.60
C ARG A 22 -4.09 -26.80 8.76
N PHE A 23 -4.31 -26.62 7.48
CA PHE A 23 -3.30 -26.26 6.48
C PHE A 23 -3.66 -24.89 5.88
N PRO A 24 -2.70 -24.19 5.24
CA PRO A 24 -3.00 -22.92 4.58
C PRO A 24 -4.20 -22.97 3.63
N CYS A 25 -4.40 -24.08 2.92
CA CYS A 25 -5.53 -24.25 2.01
C CYS A 25 -6.92 -24.20 2.69
N ASP A 26 -6.98 -24.55 4.00
CA ASP A 26 -8.26 -24.50 4.75
C ASP A 26 -8.77 -23.08 4.99
N PHE A 27 -7.90 -22.08 4.79
CA PHE A 27 -8.20 -20.65 4.97
C PHE A 27 -8.30 -19.89 3.66
N LEU A 28 -8.13 -20.56 2.54
CA LEU A 28 -8.31 -19.98 1.22
C LEU A 28 -9.76 -20.10 0.78
N VAL A 29 -10.26 -19.06 0.16
CA VAL A 29 -11.59 -19.12 -0.48
C VAL A 29 -11.50 -19.97 -1.74
N SER A 30 -12.52 -20.78 -1.99
CA SER A 30 -12.59 -21.66 -3.17
C SER A 30 -12.73 -20.90 -4.49
N ASP A 31 -13.35 -19.72 -4.45
CA ASP A 31 -13.51 -18.82 -5.60
C ASP A 31 -13.02 -17.42 -5.21
N PRO A 32 -11.72 -17.14 -5.37
CA PRO A 32 -11.16 -15.85 -5.02
C PRO A 32 -11.67 -14.74 -5.96
N PRO A 33 -11.84 -13.51 -5.46
CA PRO A 33 -12.25 -12.39 -6.28
C PRO A 33 -11.24 -12.17 -7.41
N ARG A 34 -11.73 -11.93 -8.62
CA ARG A 34 -10.88 -11.70 -9.81
C ARG A 34 -10.18 -10.34 -9.79
N GLN A 35 -10.70 -9.41 -8.99
CA GLN A 35 -10.17 -8.07 -8.83
C GLN A 35 -10.13 -7.71 -7.35
N LEU A 36 -9.04 -7.08 -6.92
CA LEU A 36 -8.87 -6.54 -5.58
C LEU A 36 -8.52 -5.06 -5.69
N PRO A 37 -9.03 -4.21 -4.78
CA PRO A 37 -8.53 -2.84 -4.67
C PRO A 37 -7.05 -2.89 -4.30
N ALA A 38 -6.24 -2.18 -5.07
CA ALA A 38 -4.81 -2.04 -4.81
C ALA A 38 -4.52 -0.64 -4.28
N TRP A 39 -3.67 -0.57 -3.24
CA TRP A 39 -3.18 0.68 -2.70
C TRP A 39 -1.91 1.08 -3.46
N HIS A 40 -2.02 2.12 -4.28
CA HIS A 40 -0.86 2.68 -4.95
C HIS A 40 0.03 3.43 -3.94
N LEU A 41 1.31 3.08 -3.91
CA LEU A 41 2.27 3.74 -3.04
C LEU A 41 2.67 5.10 -3.62
N VAL A 42 2.46 6.16 -2.84
CA VAL A 42 3.03 7.47 -3.10
C VAL A 42 4.30 7.58 -2.26
N GLY A 43 5.45 7.35 -2.88
CA GLY A 43 6.75 7.34 -2.22
C GLY A 43 7.14 8.73 -1.68
N GLY A 44 7.98 8.77 -0.63
CA GLY A 44 8.38 10.02 -0.01
C GLY A 44 9.10 10.99 -0.94
N MET A 45 9.82 10.45 -1.93
CA MET A 45 10.58 11.24 -2.90
C MET A 45 9.90 11.38 -4.25
N ASP A 46 8.73 10.77 -4.45
CA ASP A 46 8.02 10.82 -5.72
C ASP A 46 7.54 12.26 -5.99
N PRO A 47 7.72 12.79 -7.22
CA PRO A 47 7.17 14.07 -7.61
C PRO A 47 5.64 14.03 -7.57
N LEU A 48 5.03 14.97 -6.89
CA LEU A 48 3.57 15.12 -6.87
C LEU A 48 3.09 15.98 -8.04
N GLU A 49 3.81 17.06 -8.29
CA GLU A 49 3.50 18.09 -9.28
C GLU A 49 4.74 18.40 -10.13
N ALA A 50 4.54 19.06 -11.26
CA ALA A 50 5.63 19.36 -12.21
C ALA A 50 6.81 20.13 -11.58
N GLY A 51 6.53 20.97 -10.58
CA GLY A 51 7.56 21.73 -9.85
C GLY A 51 8.45 20.88 -8.93
N ASP A 52 8.06 19.66 -8.62
CA ASP A 52 8.84 18.75 -7.77
C ASP A 52 9.87 17.93 -8.56
N ALA A 53 9.74 17.88 -9.89
CA ALA A 53 10.62 17.09 -10.73
C ALA A 53 12.02 17.72 -10.79
N THR A 54 13.02 17.01 -10.28
CA THR A 54 14.44 17.46 -10.25
C THR A 54 15.23 17.02 -11.47
N ALA A 55 14.66 16.14 -12.30
CA ALA A 55 15.26 15.62 -13.52
C ALA A 55 14.19 15.45 -14.61
N PRO A 56 14.60 15.38 -15.90
CA PRO A 56 13.68 15.02 -16.98
C PRO A 56 13.04 13.65 -16.71
N PRO A 57 11.77 13.45 -17.09
CA PRO A 57 11.13 12.14 -16.95
C PRO A 57 11.89 11.08 -17.75
N PRO A 58 11.99 9.84 -17.23
CA PRO A 58 12.56 8.74 -17.99
C PRO A 58 11.69 8.44 -19.22
N ASP A 59 12.34 8.05 -20.33
CA ASP A 59 11.67 7.65 -21.56
C ASP A 59 11.28 6.17 -21.53
N ASP A 60 10.45 5.81 -20.56
CA ASP A 60 9.98 4.44 -20.34
C ASP A 60 8.46 4.27 -20.55
N GLY A 61 7.79 5.37 -20.93
CA GLY A 61 6.35 5.41 -21.17
C GLY A 61 5.49 5.41 -19.89
N TYR A 62 6.11 5.57 -18.70
CA TYR A 62 5.38 5.65 -17.44
C TYR A 62 5.23 7.09 -16.96
N PRO A 63 4.13 7.42 -16.28
CA PRO A 63 3.97 8.72 -15.64
C PRO A 63 5.01 8.95 -14.54
N VAL A 64 5.30 10.23 -14.28
CA VAL A 64 6.15 10.64 -13.17
C VAL A 64 5.28 11.31 -12.09
N LEU A 65 4.26 12.08 -12.51
CA LEU A 65 3.42 12.84 -11.59
C LEU A 65 2.27 12.00 -11.05
N LEU A 66 1.90 12.26 -9.79
CA LEU A 66 0.85 11.51 -9.11
C LEU A 66 -0.51 11.60 -9.84
N SER A 67 -0.89 12.79 -10.30
CA SER A 67 -2.15 12.97 -11.04
C SER A 67 -2.22 12.16 -12.34
N ASP A 68 -1.06 11.96 -12.99
CA ASP A 68 -0.99 11.19 -14.23
C ASP A 68 -1.10 9.69 -13.95
N TRP A 69 -0.48 9.21 -12.87
CA TRP A 69 -0.67 7.85 -12.38
C TRP A 69 -2.12 7.55 -12.06
N ILE A 70 -2.79 8.46 -11.30
CA ILE A 70 -4.20 8.29 -10.94
C ILE A 70 -5.07 8.16 -12.20
N ARG A 71 -4.88 9.05 -13.18
CA ARG A 71 -5.67 9.03 -14.41
C ARG A 71 -5.39 7.82 -15.30
N ARG A 72 -4.12 7.43 -15.44
CA ARG A 72 -3.72 6.31 -16.28
C ARG A 72 -4.27 4.98 -15.78
N ASP A 73 -4.14 4.73 -14.48
CA ASP A 73 -4.42 3.43 -13.88
C ASP A 73 -5.78 3.40 -13.14
N GLY A 74 -6.53 4.51 -13.15
CA GLY A 74 -7.83 4.61 -12.47
C GLY A 74 -7.71 4.39 -10.96
N LEU A 75 -6.67 4.93 -10.33
CA LEU A 75 -6.37 4.68 -8.93
C LEU A 75 -7.45 5.27 -8.02
N THR A 76 -7.95 4.46 -7.10
CA THR A 76 -8.96 4.88 -6.10
C THR A 76 -8.44 4.83 -4.67
N CYS A 77 -7.29 4.21 -4.43
CA CYS A 77 -6.70 4.01 -3.12
C CYS A 77 -5.22 4.39 -3.15
N LEU A 78 -4.79 5.32 -2.28
CA LEU A 78 -3.39 5.74 -2.18
C LEU A 78 -2.85 5.48 -0.77
N LYS A 79 -1.63 4.98 -0.70
CA LYS A 79 -0.83 4.86 0.52
C LYS A 79 0.30 5.88 0.47
N VAL A 80 0.25 6.88 1.36
CA VAL A 80 1.23 7.96 1.40
C VAL A 80 2.37 7.57 2.32
N LYS A 81 3.58 7.51 1.77
CA LYS A 81 4.79 7.27 2.54
C LYS A 81 5.24 8.57 3.18
N LEU A 82 5.38 8.57 4.50
CA LEU A 82 5.85 9.68 5.31
C LEU A 82 7.26 9.39 5.85
N ARG A 83 7.92 10.39 6.37
CA ARG A 83 9.24 10.26 6.98
C ARG A 83 9.14 9.78 8.43
N GLY A 84 8.17 10.34 9.18
CA GLY A 84 7.99 10.06 10.60
C GLY A 84 8.92 10.83 11.54
N ASP A 85 9.95 11.47 11.00
CA ASP A 85 10.96 12.26 11.74
C ASP A 85 10.84 13.78 11.51
N ASP A 86 9.94 14.22 10.64
CA ASP A 86 9.71 15.62 10.28
C ASP A 86 8.20 15.89 10.13
N ALA A 87 7.59 16.34 11.22
CA ALA A 87 6.13 16.54 11.28
C ALA A 87 5.62 17.62 10.30
N GLU A 88 6.42 18.67 10.02
CA GLU A 88 6.04 19.74 9.09
C GLU A 88 6.06 19.23 7.66
N TRP A 89 7.10 18.51 7.27
CA TRP A 89 7.21 17.88 5.98
C TRP A 89 6.09 16.83 5.76
N ASP A 90 5.84 15.99 6.76
CA ASP A 90 4.80 14.96 6.70
C ASP A 90 3.41 15.57 6.55
N TYR A 91 3.14 16.64 7.27
CA TYR A 91 1.88 17.38 7.15
C TYR A 91 1.70 18.00 5.75
N ASP A 92 2.73 18.69 5.24
CA ASP A 92 2.67 19.27 3.89
C ASP A 92 2.46 18.19 2.83
N ARG A 93 3.19 17.07 2.94
CA ARG A 93 3.04 15.94 2.03
C ARG A 93 1.62 15.39 2.02
N LEU A 94 1.02 15.18 3.20
CA LEU A 94 -0.35 14.69 3.31
C LEU A 94 -1.37 15.68 2.72
N VAL A 95 -1.22 16.96 2.98
CA VAL A 95 -2.13 18.01 2.46
C VAL A 95 -2.03 18.06 0.93
N ARG A 96 -0.83 18.05 0.36
CA ARG A 96 -0.63 18.09 -1.10
C ARG A 96 -1.19 16.84 -1.78
N VAL A 97 -0.88 15.65 -1.27
CA VAL A 97 -1.45 14.40 -1.79
C VAL A 97 -2.97 14.39 -1.66
N GLY A 98 -3.51 14.87 -0.53
CA GLY A 98 -4.94 14.95 -0.30
C GLY A 98 -5.67 15.85 -1.30
N ARG A 99 -5.09 17.00 -1.67
CA ARG A 99 -5.64 17.88 -2.71
C ARG A 99 -5.66 17.20 -4.08
N ILE A 100 -4.53 16.61 -4.48
CA ILE A 100 -4.44 15.88 -5.75
C ILE A 100 -5.44 14.73 -5.80
N ALA A 101 -5.57 13.98 -4.70
CA ALA A 101 -6.51 12.88 -4.56
C ALA A 101 -7.96 13.35 -4.72
N GLN A 102 -8.34 14.44 -4.05
CA GLN A 102 -9.66 15.04 -4.14
C GLN A 102 -9.98 15.50 -5.57
N ASP A 103 -9.06 16.18 -6.22
CA ASP A 103 -9.23 16.70 -7.58
C ASP A 103 -9.35 15.59 -8.63
N ASN A 104 -8.84 14.41 -8.34
CA ASN A 104 -8.86 13.25 -9.25
C ASN A 104 -9.81 12.11 -8.80
N GLY A 105 -10.68 12.36 -7.80
CA GLY A 105 -11.71 11.40 -7.40
C GLY A 105 -11.21 10.16 -6.65
N VAL A 106 -10.04 10.23 -6.00
CA VAL A 106 -9.53 9.15 -5.14
C VAL A 106 -10.40 9.05 -3.89
N LEU A 107 -10.78 7.82 -3.53
CA LEU A 107 -11.73 7.56 -2.45
C LEU A 107 -11.06 7.34 -1.09
N TRP A 108 -9.86 6.74 -1.10
CA TRP A 108 -9.21 6.27 0.13
C TRP A 108 -7.74 6.70 0.18
N LEU A 109 -7.36 7.23 1.34
CA LEU A 109 -5.97 7.55 1.68
C LEU A 109 -5.57 6.81 2.95
N SER A 110 -4.34 6.30 2.97
CA SER A 110 -3.67 5.83 4.19
C SER A 110 -2.29 6.46 4.30
N ALA A 111 -1.81 6.63 5.53
CA ALA A 111 -0.48 7.15 5.82
C ALA A 111 0.40 6.07 6.44
N ASP A 112 1.69 6.04 6.06
CA ASP A 112 2.68 5.10 6.57
C ASP A 112 3.88 5.89 7.14
N PHE A 113 4.02 5.86 8.45
CA PHE A 113 5.04 6.59 9.22
C PHE A 113 6.35 5.82 9.41
N ASN A 114 6.55 4.69 8.73
CA ASN A 114 7.80 3.91 8.75
C ASN A 114 8.24 3.33 10.10
N CYS A 115 7.34 3.10 11.04
CA CYS A 115 7.68 2.53 12.35
C CYS A 115 8.74 3.34 13.13
N THR A 116 8.69 4.66 13.07
CA THR A 116 9.55 5.57 13.84
C THR A 116 8.99 5.80 15.22
#